data_b82d9e4965fc6311a8a09e3d4fde580b
#
_entry.id   b82d9e4965fc6311a8a09e3d4fde580b
#
_cell.length_a   1.000
_cell.length_b   1.000
_cell.length_c   1.000
_cell.angle_alpha   90.00
_cell.angle_beta   90.00
_cell.angle_gamma   90.00
#
_symmetry.space_group_name_H-M   'P 1'
#
loop_
_entity.id
_entity.type
_entity.pdbx_description
1 polymer ?
#
loop_
_entity_poly.entity_id
_entity_poly.type
_entity_poly.pdbx_seq_one_letter_code
_entity_poly.pdbx_strand_id
1 'polypeptide(L)'
;SNNTIYLEDNLYNNNEFISIDSTSINNKLDTTYLLYTYNNYCSMKIPCENIFKSVMEEYNISMYSISYKDFKDTYLHDTVKYAPSVIIVDKGEIISYLDPNSDEDYDRYQDTNSFTKWLKKYIQLKRNDD
;
A
#
# COMPACT_ATOMS: atom_id res chain seq x y z
N SER A 1 1.54 10.36 17.19
CA SER A 1 0.17 10.16 16.78
C SER A 1 -0.35 11.26 15.88
N ASN A 2 0.27 12.43 15.95
CA ASN A 2 -0.23 13.59 15.22
C ASN A 2 0.42 13.79 13.86
N ASN A 3 1.29 12.88 13.46
CA ASN A 3 2.01 12.96 12.19
C ASN A 3 1.37 12.09 11.10
N THR A 4 0.17 11.60 11.35
CA THR A 4 -0.55 10.82 10.35
C THR A 4 -1.17 11.73 9.31
N ILE A 5 -1.27 11.22 8.09
CA ILE A 5 -1.76 11.98 6.95
C ILE A 5 -2.98 11.30 6.33
N TYR A 6 -3.77 12.07 5.59
CA TYR A 6 -4.93 11.55 4.88
C TYR A 6 -4.53 11.07 3.50
N LEU A 7 -5.16 9.98 3.08
CA LEU A 7 -5.09 9.53 1.70
C LEU A 7 -5.90 10.50 0.81
N GLU A 8 -5.61 10.48 -0.48
CA GLU A 8 -6.46 11.21 -1.43
C GLU A 8 -7.90 10.70 -1.35
N ASP A 9 -8.85 11.59 -1.65
CA ASP A 9 -10.25 11.37 -1.34
C ASP A 9 -10.86 10.12 -1.94
N ASN A 10 -10.51 9.77 -3.17
CA ASN A 10 -11.08 8.61 -3.84
C ASN A 10 -10.64 7.27 -3.24
N LEU A 11 -9.68 7.27 -2.33
CA LEU A 11 -9.27 6.06 -1.62
C LEU A 11 -10.07 5.82 -0.34
N TYR A 12 -10.97 6.74 0.02
CA TYR A 12 -11.91 6.54 1.11
C TYR A 12 -13.28 6.15 0.57
N ASN A 13 -14.08 5.47 1.40
CA ASN A 13 -15.46 5.06 1.08
C ASN A 13 -15.52 4.17 -0.16
N ASN A 14 -14.46 3.40 -0.34
CA ASN A 14 -14.27 2.41 -1.38
C ASN A 14 -13.37 1.33 -0.76
N ASN A 15 -13.50 0.07 -1.15
CA ASN A 15 -12.76 -1.00 -0.48
C ASN A 15 -12.20 -2.02 -1.45
N GLU A 16 -11.68 -1.55 -2.56
CA GLU A 16 -11.14 -2.43 -3.58
C GLU A 16 -9.77 -1.95 -4.05
N PHE A 17 -9.05 -2.86 -4.70
CA PHE A 17 -7.85 -2.50 -5.44
C PHE A 17 -8.25 -1.73 -6.70
N ILE A 18 -7.53 -0.64 -6.95
CA ILE A 18 -7.73 0.19 -8.14
C ILE A 18 -6.47 0.04 -8.99
N SER A 19 -6.62 -0.53 -10.19
CA SER A 19 -5.49 -0.75 -11.08
C SER A 19 -4.92 0.59 -11.54
N ILE A 20 -3.58 0.68 -11.55
CA ILE A 20 -2.88 1.88 -12.00
C ILE A 20 -1.65 1.46 -12.81
N ASP A 21 -1.21 2.28 -13.75
CA ASP A 21 -0.03 1.99 -14.56
C ASP A 21 1.19 2.84 -14.16
N SER A 22 2.35 2.49 -14.70
CA SER A 22 3.60 3.17 -14.36
C SER A 22 3.61 4.65 -14.74
N THR A 23 3.03 4.98 -15.90
CA THR A 23 2.96 6.38 -16.33
C THR A 23 2.16 7.22 -15.34
N SER A 24 1.04 6.70 -14.87
CA SER A 24 0.20 7.39 -13.89
C SER A 24 0.94 7.57 -12.56
N ILE A 25 1.65 6.54 -12.10
CA ILE A 25 2.45 6.63 -10.89
C ILE A 25 3.53 7.71 -11.02
N ASN A 26 4.24 7.72 -12.13
CA ASN A 26 5.33 8.67 -12.35
C ASN A 26 4.86 10.13 -12.41
N ASN A 27 3.57 10.33 -12.71
CA ASN A 27 2.96 11.66 -12.76
C ASN A 27 2.15 12.02 -11.51
N LYS A 28 2.00 11.08 -10.56
CA LYS A 28 1.17 11.27 -9.37
C LYS A 28 2.03 11.79 -8.21
N LEU A 29 2.34 13.09 -8.25
CA LEU A 29 3.31 13.69 -7.34
C LEU A 29 2.67 14.67 -6.33
N ASP A 30 1.34 14.79 -6.31
CA ASP A 30 0.65 15.81 -5.52
C ASP A 30 -0.20 15.26 -4.38
N THR A 31 -0.42 13.96 -4.32
CA THR A 31 -1.36 13.35 -3.38
C THR A 31 -0.73 12.21 -2.59
N THR A 32 -1.47 11.73 -1.60
CA THR A 32 -1.05 10.62 -0.74
C THR A 32 -1.84 9.38 -1.11
N TYR A 33 -1.15 8.26 -1.29
CA TYR A 33 -1.82 7.02 -1.68
C TYR A 33 -1.06 5.80 -1.18
N LEU A 34 -1.76 4.66 -1.23
CA LEU A 34 -1.21 3.34 -0.97
C LEU A 34 -1.09 2.61 -2.29
N LEU A 35 0.05 1.96 -2.50
CA LEU A 35 0.31 1.19 -3.71
C LEU A 35 0.70 -0.23 -3.34
N TYR A 36 -0.05 -1.20 -3.84
CA TYR A 36 0.28 -2.62 -3.74
C TYR A 36 0.90 -3.07 -5.07
N THR A 37 2.16 -3.50 -5.01
CA THR A 37 2.78 -4.14 -6.18
C THR A 37 2.86 -5.64 -5.94
N TYR A 38 2.45 -6.41 -6.94
CA TYR A 38 2.29 -7.86 -6.82
C TYR A 38 3.00 -8.61 -7.93
N ASN A 39 3.33 -9.85 -7.63
CA ASN A 39 3.81 -10.80 -8.63
C ASN A 39 2.98 -12.09 -8.48
N ASN A 40 3.15 -12.99 -9.46
CA ASN A 40 2.40 -14.25 -9.49
C ASN A 40 3.05 -15.33 -8.62
N TYR A 41 4.15 -15.02 -7.95
CA TYR A 41 4.91 -15.98 -7.16
C TYR A 41 4.91 -15.53 -5.71
N CYS A 42 3.99 -16.08 -4.93
CA CYS A 42 3.97 -15.84 -3.49
C CYS A 42 4.20 -17.17 -2.77
N SER A 43 5.29 -17.25 -2.01
CA SER A 43 5.61 -18.44 -1.21
C SER A 43 5.09 -18.33 0.22
N MET A 44 4.30 -17.33 0.52
CA MET A 44 3.77 -17.10 1.86
C MET A 44 2.67 -18.09 2.18
N LYS A 45 2.57 -18.46 3.47
CA LYS A 45 1.58 -19.41 3.97
C LYS A 45 0.14 -18.94 3.70
N ILE A 46 -0.11 -17.65 3.92
CA ILE A 46 -1.38 -17.01 3.63
C ILE A 46 -1.13 -16.04 2.47
N PRO A 47 -1.98 -16.05 1.42
CA PRO A 47 -1.85 -15.03 0.38
C PRO A 47 -2.00 -13.64 1.00
N CYS A 48 -0.94 -12.83 0.91
CA CYS A 48 -0.94 -11.52 1.55
C CYS A 48 -2.04 -10.60 1.01
N GLU A 49 -2.44 -10.80 -0.23
CA GLU A 49 -3.55 -10.05 -0.82
C GLU A 49 -4.83 -10.19 0.00
N ASN A 50 -5.08 -11.37 0.59
CA ASN A 50 -6.26 -11.58 1.44
C ASN A 50 -6.16 -10.75 2.71
N ILE A 51 -4.96 -10.60 3.28
CA ILE A 51 -4.74 -9.75 4.45
C ILE A 51 -5.05 -8.28 4.10
N PHE A 52 -4.51 -7.81 2.98
CA PHE A 52 -4.72 -6.42 2.56
C PHE A 52 -6.19 -6.13 2.23
N LYS A 53 -6.86 -7.08 1.56
CA LYS A 53 -8.29 -6.95 1.26
C LYS A 53 -9.14 -6.89 2.52
N SER A 54 -8.85 -7.73 3.51
CA SER A 54 -9.58 -7.71 4.78
C SER A 54 -9.49 -6.34 5.46
N VAL A 55 -8.33 -5.74 5.44
CA VAL A 55 -8.13 -4.43 6.07
C VAL A 55 -8.81 -3.33 5.25
N MET A 56 -8.72 -3.39 3.93
CA MET A 56 -9.46 -2.44 3.07
C MET A 56 -10.97 -2.50 3.35
N GLU A 57 -11.51 -3.69 3.51
CA GLU A 57 -12.94 -3.88 3.79
C GLU A 57 -13.31 -3.37 5.17
N GLU A 58 -12.47 -3.66 6.17
CA GLU A 58 -12.74 -3.24 7.55
C GLU A 58 -12.77 -1.71 7.68
N TYR A 59 -11.85 -1.02 7.03
CA TYR A 59 -11.71 0.43 7.16
C TYR A 59 -12.30 1.20 5.99
N ASN A 60 -12.86 0.51 5.01
CA ASN A 60 -13.48 1.12 3.83
C ASN A 60 -12.50 2.05 3.10
N ILE A 61 -11.30 1.56 2.86
CA ILE A 61 -10.26 2.26 2.11
C ILE A 61 -9.83 1.43 0.91
N SER A 62 -9.27 2.08 -0.09
CA SER A 62 -8.73 1.45 -1.29
C SER A 62 -7.23 1.62 -1.38
N MET A 63 -6.61 0.74 -2.15
CA MET A 63 -5.21 0.85 -2.54
C MET A 63 -5.11 0.74 -4.05
N TYR A 64 -4.20 1.48 -4.63
CA TYR A 64 -3.82 1.23 -6.02
C TYR A 64 -3.06 -0.09 -6.09
N SER A 65 -3.16 -0.75 -7.23
CA SER A 65 -2.42 -1.99 -7.48
C SER A 65 -1.75 -1.94 -8.84
N ILE A 66 -0.57 -2.54 -8.93
CA ILE A 66 0.24 -2.56 -10.13
C ILE A 66 1.05 -3.86 -10.15
N SER A 67 1.16 -4.49 -11.32
CA SER A 67 2.02 -5.66 -11.43
C SER A 67 3.49 -5.26 -11.20
N TYR A 68 4.28 -6.18 -10.66
CA TYR A 68 5.69 -5.88 -10.43
C TYR A 68 6.43 -5.57 -11.73
N LYS A 69 6.06 -6.23 -12.81
CA LYS A 69 6.65 -5.97 -14.13
C LYS A 69 6.49 -4.50 -14.52
N ASP A 70 5.28 -3.96 -14.36
CA ASP A 70 5.00 -2.56 -14.70
C ASP A 70 5.58 -1.62 -13.63
N PHE A 71 5.57 -2.03 -12.38
CA PHE A 71 6.13 -1.26 -11.27
C PHE A 71 7.60 -0.90 -11.50
N LYS A 72 8.36 -1.79 -12.15
CA LYS A 72 9.80 -1.55 -12.41
C LYS A 72 10.04 -0.33 -13.28
N ASP A 73 9.02 0.13 -14.00
CA ASP A 73 9.12 1.34 -14.82
C ASP A 73 8.76 2.61 -14.04
N THR A 74 8.49 2.50 -12.74
CA THR A 74 8.25 3.66 -11.89
C THR A 74 9.53 4.08 -11.17
N TYR A 75 9.58 5.36 -10.82
CA TYR A 75 10.70 5.89 -10.00
C TYR A 75 10.75 5.22 -8.62
N LEU A 76 9.63 4.69 -8.14
CA LEU A 76 9.57 4.04 -6.82
C LEU A 76 10.46 2.79 -6.75
N HIS A 77 10.70 2.17 -7.90
CA HIS A 77 11.55 0.97 -7.96
C HIS A 77 13.01 1.28 -7.61
N ASP A 78 13.44 2.52 -7.69
CA ASP A 78 14.78 2.91 -7.24
C ASP A 78 15.00 2.57 -5.76
N THR A 79 13.94 2.59 -4.97
CA THR A 79 13.97 2.30 -3.53
C THR A 79 13.36 0.94 -3.21
N VAL A 80 12.17 0.64 -3.76
CA VAL A 80 11.44 -0.60 -3.47
C VAL A 80 11.78 -1.63 -4.54
N LYS A 81 12.57 -2.63 -4.17
CA LYS A 81 13.17 -3.56 -5.12
C LYS A 81 12.42 -4.87 -5.29
N TYR A 82 11.53 -5.23 -4.37
CA TYR A 82 10.92 -6.56 -4.36
C TYR A 82 9.41 -6.48 -4.19
N ALA A 83 8.72 -7.46 -4.76
CA ALA A 83 7.29 -7.66 -4.60
C ALA A 83 7.04 -9.01 -3.92
N PRO A 84 5.93 -9.17 -3.17
CA PRO A 84 4.88 -8.16 -2.99
C PRO A 84 5.29 -7.06 -2.01
N SER A 85 4.81 -5.84 -2.22
CA SER A 85 5.04 -4.74 -1.30
C SER A 85 3.82 -3.82 -1.25
N VAL A 86 3.56 -3.26 -0.10
CA VAL A 86 2.65 -2.12 0.05
C VAL A 86 3.50 -0.90 0.37
N ILE A 87 3.30 0.16 -0.39
CA ILE A 87 4.11 1.38 -0.32
C ILE A 87 3.20 2.55 0.04
N ILE A 88 3.59 3.32 1.04
CA ILE A 88 2.91 4.56 1.41
C ILE A 88 3.65 5.70 0.74
N VAL A 89 2.97 6.40 -0.16
CA VAL A 89 3.54 7.51 -0.93
C VAL A 89 2.82 8.79 -0.58
N ASP A 90 3.58 9.82 -0.23
CA ASP A 90 3.04 11.15 0.10
C ASP A 90 3.71 12.19 -0.78
N LYS A 91 2.96 12.75 -1.72
CA LYS A 91 3.44 13.81 -2.61
C LYS A 91 4.77 13.42 -3.28
N GLY A 92 4.78 12.21 -3.82
CA GLY A 92 5.93 11.67 -4.52
C GLY A 92 6.99 11.02 -3.65
N GLU A 93 6.93 11.17 -2.33
CA GLU A 93 7.91 10.61 -1.42
C GLU A 93 7.43 9.31 -0.79
N ILE A 94 8.32 8.33 -0.69
CA ILE A 94 8.05 7.09 0.02
C ILE A 94 8.17 7.34 1.52
N ILE A 95 7.06 7.17 2.23
CA ILE A 95 7.05 7.35 3.69
C ILE A 95 7.48 6.06 4.38
N SER A 96 6.96 4.93 3.91
CA SER A 96 7.30 3.60 4.41
C SER A 96 6.86 2.58 3.39
N TYR A 97 7.41 1.37 3.47
CA TYR A 97 6.98 0.28 2.61
C TYR A 97 7.32 -1.06 3.26
N LEU A 98 6.62 -2.11 2.84
CA LEU A 98 6.88 -3.46 3.30
C LEU A 98 7.86 -4.16 2.37
N ASP A 99 8.87 -4.82 2.96
CA ASP A 99 9.86 -5.59 2.23
C ASP A 99 9.61 -7.08 2.49
N PRO A 100 9.35 -7.88 1.44
CA PRO A 100 9.07 -9.30 1.63
C PRO A 100 10.28 -10.09 2.14
N ASN A 101 11.46 -9.52 2.08
CA ASN A 101 12.68 -10.15 2.58
C ASN A 101 13.03 -9.73 4.00
N SER A 102 12.23 -8.87 4.62
CA SER A 102 12.45 -8.40 5.98
C SER A 102 11.70 -9.26 6.98
N ASP A 103 12.41 -9.83 7.94
CA ASP A 103 11.78 -10.58 9.04
C ASP A 103 10.85 -9.70 9.85
N GLU A 104 11.19 -8.44 10.02
CA GLU A 104 10.38 -7.47 10.75
C GLU A 104 9.02 -7.27 10.09
N ASP A 105 8.98 -7.32 8.75
CA ASP A 105 7.76 -7.07 8.00
C ASP A 105 6.89 -8.33 7.81
N TYR A 106 7.40 -9.51 8.14
CA TYR A 106 6.71 -10.76 7.83
C TYR A 106 5.28 -10.78 8.36
N ASP A 107 5.08 -10.41 9.64
CA ASP A 107 3.75 -10.44 10.26
C ASP A 107 2.78 -9.47 9.58
N ARG A 108 3.29 -8.38 9.03
CA ARG A 108 2.48 -7.38 8.32
C ARG A 108 1.90 -7.92 7.02
N TYR A 109 2.50 -9.00 6.49
CA TYR A 109 1.98 -9.71 5.33
C TYR A 109 1.01 -10.83 5.70
N GLN A 110 0.99 -11.27 6.95
CA GLN A 110 0.31 -12.51 7.35
C GLN A 110 -0.76 -12.31 8.42
N ASP A 111 -0.89 -11.11 8.97
CA ASP A 111 -1.78 -10.81 10.07
C ASP A 111 -2.43 -9.44 9.89
N THR A 112 -3.77 -9.41 9.90
CA THR A 112 -4.51 -8.15 9.69
C THR A 112 -4.20 -7.11 10.76
N ASN A 113 -4.05 -7.52 12.01
CA ASN A 113 -3.74 -6.58 13.09
C ASN A 113 -2.37 -5.94 12.91
N SER A 114 -1.38 -6.74 12.51
CA SER A 114 -0.02 -6.23 12.30
C SER A 114 0.03 -5.26 11.13
N PHE A 115 -0.65 -5.58 10.04
CA PHE A 115 -0.73 -4.69 8.88
C PHE A 115 -1.44 -3.39 9.24
N THR A 116 -2.58 -3.48 9.91
CA THR A 116 -3.34 -2.30 10.37
C THR A 116 -2.50 -1.41 11.27
N LYS A 117 -1.77 -2.01 12.21
CA LYS A 117 -0.92 -1.27 13.14
C LYS A 117 0.16 -0.49 12.40
N TRP A 118 0.77 -1.10 11.39
CA TRP A 118 1.75 -0.43 10.55
C TRP A 118 1.13 0.75 9.79
N LEU A 119 -0.02 0.55 9.15
CA LEU A 119 -0.72 1.61 8.42
C LEU A 119 -1.05 2.79 9.34
N LYS A 120 -1.56 2.50 10.53
CA LYS A 120 -2.00 3.55 11.48
C LYS A 120 -0.87 4.43 11.98
N LYS A 121 0.37 3.98 11.86
CA LYS A 121 1.51 4.83 12.21
C LYS A 121 1.63 6.03 11.27
N TYR A 122 1.14 5.91 10.05
CA TYR A 122 1.38 6.89 9.00
C TYR A 122 0.11 7.50 8.44
N ILE A 123 -0.98 6.74 8.39
CA ILE A 123 -2.19 7.10 7.64
C ILE A 123 -3.38 7.18 8.58
N GLN A 124 -4.22 8.21 8.37
CA GLN A 124 -5.56 8.28 8.92
C GLN A 124 -6.45 7.35 8.11
N LEU A 125 -6.89 6.24 8.72
CA LEU A 125 -7.70 5.25 8.03
C LEU A 125 -9.16 5.69 7.88
N LYS A 126 -9.54 6.75 8.55
CA LYS A 126 -10.89 7.30 8.50
C LYS A 126 -10.82 8.81 8.43
N ARG A 127 -11.65 9.40 7.58
CA ARG A 127 -11.74 10.85 7.52
C ARG A 127 -12.50 11.38 8.74
N ASN A 128 -12.08 12.55 9.22
CA ASN A 128 -12.69 13.15 10.41
C ASN A 128 -14.15 13.58 10.17
N ASP A 129 -14.53 13.81 8.93
CA ASP A 129 -15.87 14.25 8.54
C ASP A 129 -16.81 13.09 8.21
N ASP A 130 -16.39 11.85 8.43
CA ASP A 130 -17.20 10.66 8.11
C ASP A 130 -18.02 10.15 9.31
#